data_1b30889281ff020e0d06e8ce40b63d2f
#
_entry.id   1b30889281ff020e0d06e8ce40b63d2f
#
_cell.length_a   1.000
_cell.length_b   1.000
_cell.length_c   1.000
_cell.angle_alpha   90.00
_cell.angle_beta   90.00
_cell.angle_gamma   90.00
#
_symmetry.space_group_name_H-M   'P 1'
#
loop_
_entity.id
_entity.type
_entity.pdbx_description
1 polymer ?
#
loop_
_entity_poly.entity_id
_entity_poly.type
_entity_poly.pdbx_seq_one_letter_code
_entity_poly.pdbx_strand_id
1 'polypeptide(L)'
;MNHVFFIILILNFVFSQSWHNHPELDWKTIETEHFLIHYHDETHRSAKETAAISEKIYGPITTFYEFEPGSKTHIIIQDTDDASNGMAYYYDNKIIIWALPLDFDLRGSHLWLNNVITHEFIHIIQIGVAMKYPRRFPASFFQLLLPLPGHCVLFHCDSE
;
A
#
# COMPACT_ATOMS: atom_id res chain seq x y z
N MET A 1 -31.23 -30.38 -10.19
CA MET A 1 -30.45 -29.39 -10.98
C MET A 1 -29.93 -28.22 -10.13
N ASN A 2 -30.67 -27.76 -9.12
CA ASN A 2 -30.30 -26.60 -8.30
C ASN A 2 -29.11 -26.82 -7.33
N HIS A 3 -28.92 -28.05 -6.82
CA HIS A 3 -27.83 -28.32 -5.86
C HIS A 3 -26.44 -28.34 -6.52
N VAL A 4 -26.33 -28.81 -7.75
CA VAL A 4 -25.07 -28.84 -8.50
C VAL A 4 -24.61 -27.39 -8.82
N PHE A 5 -25.55 -26.53 -9.21
CA PHE A 5 -25.27 -25.11 -9.47
C PHE A 5 -24.79 -24.40 -8.20
N PHE A 6 -25.41 -24.69 -7.05
CA PHE A 6 -25.02 -24.11 -5.75
C PHE A 6 -23.65 -24.58 -5.30
N ILE A 7 -23.32 -25.85 -5.50
CA ILE A 7 -21.99 -26.43 -5.21
C ILE A 7 -20.91 -25.80 -6.10
N ILE A 8 -21.17 -25.61 -7.38
CA ILE A 8 -20.24 -24.94 -8.30
C ILE A 8 -20.02 -23.47 -7.88
N LEU A 9 -21.06 -22.78 -7.43
CA LEU A 9 -20.97 -21.39 -6.98
C LEU A 9 -20.17 -21.25 -5.69
N ILE A 10 -20.34 -22.19 -4.76
CA ILE A 10 -19.56 -22.25 -3.51
C ILE A 10 -18.09 -22.61 -3.80
N LEU A 11 -17.83 -23.55 -4.71
CA LEU A 11 -16.47 -23.92 -5.11
C LEU A 11 -15.71 -22.72 -5.71
N ASN A 12 -16.35 -21.90 -6.54
CA ASN A 12 -15.71 -20.70 -7.06
C ASN A 12 -15.41 -19.67 -5.96
N PHE A 13 -16.23 -19.58 -4.92
CA PHE A 13 -16.00 -18.68 -3.78
C PHE A 13 -14.81 -19.14 -2.92
N VAL A 14 -14.60 -20.45 -2.79
CA VAL A 14 -13.48 -21.02 -2.01
C VAL A 14 -12.15 -20.87 -2.73
N PHE A 15 -12.14 -20.87 -4.08
CA PHE A 15 -10.93 -20.68 -4.88
C PHE A 15 -10.57 -19.21 -5.15
N SER A 16 -11.41 -18.25 -4.73
CA SER A 16 -11.11 -16.82 -4.83
C SER A 16 -10.24 -16.30 -3.68
N GLN A 17 -9.31 -17.11 -3.17
CA GLN A 17 -8.41 -16.64 -2.13
C GLN A 17 -7.18 -15.96 -2.73
N SER A 18 -6.93 -14.79 -2.20
CA SER A 18 -5.93 -13.82 -2.63
C SER A 18 -4.53 -14.43 -2.83
N TRP A 19 -4.00 -14.27 -3.99
CA TRP A 19 -2.67 -14.67 -4.43
C TRP A 19 -1.54 -13.80 -3.84
N HIS A 20 -1.84 -12.99 -2.84
CA HIS A 20 -0.94 -11.94 -2.32
C HIS A 20 -0.18 -12.36 -1.06
N ASN A 21 -0.52 -13.51 -0.49
CA ASN A 21 0.20 -14.04 0.66
C ASN A 21 1.10 -15.16 0.18
N HIS A 22 2.39 -14.90 0.11
CA HIS A 22 3.42 -15.86 -0.26
C HIS A 22 4.03 -16.47 1.03
N PRO A 23 3.36 -17.46 1.67
CA PRO A 23 3.84 -18.09 2.90
C PRO A 23 5.09 -18.95 2.68
N GLU A 24 5.41 -19.27 1.43
CA GLU A 24 6.61 -19.99 1.02
C GLU A 24 7.87 -19.13 1.07
N LEU A 25 7.76 -17.81 1.13
CA LEU A 25 8.89 -16.88 1.20
C LEU A 25 9.38 -16.70 2.65
N ASP A 26 10.69 -16.63 2.83
CA ASP A 26 11.30 -16.29 4.11
C ASP A 26 11.26 -14.78 4.33
N TRP A 27 10.22 -14.32 5.00
CA TRP A 27 10.00 -12.91 5.27
C TRP A 27 10.89 -12.40 6.39
N LYS A 28 11.58 -11.31 6.14
CA LYS A 28 12.46 -10.59 7.06
C LYS A 28 11.97 -9.15 7.24
N THR A 29 12.42 -8.50 8.32
CA THR A 29 11.99 -7.12 8.61
C THR A 29 13.21 -6.27 8.95
N ILE A 30 13.31 -5.10 8.30
CA ILE A 30 14.19 -4.01 8.70
C ILE A 30 13.32 -3.03 9.50
N GLU A 31 13.71 -2.78 10.75
CA GLU A 31 13.09 -1.78 11.59
C GLU A 31 13.88 -0.48 11.54
N THR A 32 13.19 0.63 11.32
CA THR A 32 13.73 1.98 11.36
C THR A 32 13.01 2.80 12.45
N GLU A 33 13.24 4.09 12.52
CA GLU A 33 12.60 4.95 13.53
C GLU A 33 11.08 5.01 13.31
N HIS A 34 10.61 5.17 12.06
CA HIS A 34 9.21 5.39 11.74
C HIS A 34 8.58 4.28 10.90
N PHE A 35 9.36 3.31 10.39
CA PHE A 35 8.88 2.28 9.48
C PHE A 35 9.30 0.86 9.88
N LEU A 36 8.52 -0.13 9.40
CA LEU A 36 8.83 -1.55 9.42
C LEU A 36 8.80 -2.06 7.98
N ILE A 37 9.96 -2.36 7.41
CA ILE A 37 10.09 -2.79 6.02
C ILE A 37 10.18 -4.31 5.97
N HIS A 38 9.15 -4.94 5.43
CA HIS A 38 9.05 -6.40 5.24
C HIS A 38 9.52 -6.76 3.84
N TYR A 39 10.41 -7.73 3.76
CA TYR A 39 11.05 -8.14 2.52
C TYR A 39 11.43 -9.62 2.55
N HIS A 40 11.71 -10.21 1.39
CA HIS A 40 12.33 -11.54 1.25
C HIS A 40 13.73 -11.42 0.65
N ASP A 41 14.49 -12.51 0.60
CA ASP A 41 15.92 -12.45 0.27
C ASP A 41 16.23 -11.76 -1.07
N GLU A 42 15.40 -11.97 -2.08
CA GLU A 42 15.57 -11.38 -3.41
C GLU A 42 15.39 -9.85 -3.40
N THR A 43 14.57 -9.33 -2.52
CA THR A 43 14.26 -7.89 -2.41
C THR A 43 15.11 -7.15 -1.35
N HIS A 44 16.13 -7.78 -0.78
CA HIS A 44 16.95 -7.19 0.30
C HIS A 44 17.60 -5.85 -0.07
N ARG A 45 18.08 -5.70 -1.32
CA ARG A 45 18.65 -4.43 -1.79
C ARG A 45 17.60 -3.32 -1.82
N SER A 46 16.45 -3.61 -2.42
CA SER A 46 15.31 -2.69 -2.51
C SER A 46 14.79 -2.32 -1.11
N ALA A 47 14.81 -3.26 -0.15
CA ALA A 47 14.42 -3.00 1.22
C ALA A 47 15.32 -1.99 1.93
N LYS A 48 16.63 -2.07 1.74
CA LYS A 48 17.58 -1.08 2.29
C LYS A 48 17.40 0.30 1.68
N GLU A 49 17.17 0.35 0.38
CA GLU A 49 16.90 1.60 -0.32
C GLU A 49 15.59 2.21 0.13
N THR A 50 14.52 1.38 0.25
CA THR A 50 13.23 1.78 0.81
C THR A 50 13.37 2.36 2.21
N ALA A 51 14.12 1.72 3.10
CA ALA A 51 14.34 2.21 4.46
C ALA A 51 14.98 3.60 4.48
N ALA A 52 16.00 3.82 3.64
CA ALA A 52 16.67 5.13 3.53
C ALA A 52 15.75 6.22 2.95
N ILE A 53 14.96 5.88 1.92
CA ILE A 53 14.02 6.80 1.29
C ILE A 53 12.91 7.18 2.27
N SER A 54 12.29 6.17 2.92
CA SER A 54 11.16 6.37 3.82
C SER A 54 11.50 7.31 4.98
N GLU A 55 12.65 7.12 5.63
CA GLU A 55 13.09 8.02 6.70
C GLU A 55 13.38 9.44 6.18
N LYS A 56 13.93 9.56 4.97
CA LYS A 56 14.22 10.86 4.38
C LYS A 56 12.97 11.68 4.08
N ILE A 57 11.88 11.04 3.66
CA ILE A 57 10.63 11.71 3.29
C ILE A 57 9.70 11.94 4.49
N TYR A 58 9.86 11.19 5.58
CA TYR A 58 8.96 11.23 6.73
C TYR A 58 8.79 12.64 7.29
N GLY A 59 9.89 13.28 7.74
CA GLY A 59 9.85 14.61 8.35
C GLY A 59 9.24 15.68 7.45
N PRO A 60 9.69 15.85 6.20
CA PRO A 60 9.09 16.80 5.27
C PRO A 60 7.59 16.63 5.05
N ILE A 61 7.11 15.38 4.90
CA ILE A 61 5.70 15.11 4.62
C ILE A 61 4.86 15.32 5.88
N THR A 62 5.26 14.77 7.02
CA THR A 62 4.50 14.91 8.28
C THR A 62 4.43 16.37 8.74
N THR A 63 5.50 17.13 8.55
CA THR A 63 5.54 18.57 8.84
C THR A 63 4.59 19.35 7.91
N PHE A 64 4.59 19.05 6.61
CA PHE A 64 3.74 19.74 5.63
C PHE A 64 2.24 19.52 5.91
N TYR A 65 1.86 18.29 6.28
CA TYR A 65 0.46 17.96 6.56
C TYR A 65 0.06 18.13 8.04
N GLU A 66 0.99 18.49 8.92
CA GLU A 66 0.78 18.61 10.38
C GLU A 66 0.13 17.35 10.98
N PHE A 67 0.56 16.20 10.49
CA PHE A 67 0.06 14.89 10.89
C PHE A 67 1.15 13.84 10.91
N GLU A 68 1.18 13.05 11.99
CA GLU A 68 2.06 11.89 12.16
C GLU A 68 1.23 10.64 12.38
N PRO A 69 1.57 9.51 11.74
CA PRO A 69 0.97 8.21 12.06
C PRO A 69 1.19 7.84 13.53
N GLY A 70 0.18 7.26 14.17
CA GLY A 70 0.25 6.89 15.60
C GLY A 70 1.14 5.67 15.90
N SER A 71 1.63 4.99 14.86
CA SER A 71 2.52 3.82 14.93
C SER A 71 3.42 3.79 13.70
N LYS A 72 4.48 2.96 13.75
CA LYS A 72 5.34 2.75 12.58
C LYS A 72 4.54 2.23 11.40
N THR A 73 4.78 2.81 10.22
CA THR A 73 4.13 2.39 8.98
C THR A 73 4.82 1.14 8.44
N HIS A 74 4.04 0.12 8.10
CA HIS A 74 4.53 -1.10 7.48
C HIS A 74 4.71 -0.90 5.98
N ILE A 75 5.88 -1.25 5.44
CA ILE A 75 6.13 -1.29 4.00
C ILE A 75 6.47 -2.73 3.61
N ILE A 76 5.68 -3.32 2.73
CA ILE A 76 5.88 -4.68 2.22
C ILE A 76 6.41 -4.58 0.80
N ILE A 77 7.58 -5.16 0.58
CA ILE A 77 8.21 -5.17 -0.74
C ILE A 77 7.95 -6.52 -1.39
N GLN A 78 7.27 -6.49 -2.52
CA GLN A 78 6.96 -7.65 -3.35
C GLN A 78 7.77 -7.60 -4.64
N ASP A 79 8.11 -8.79 -5.15
CA ASP A 79 8.78 -9.00 -6.43
C ASP A 79 8.50 -10.42 -6.92
N THR A 80 7.24 -10.84 -6.80
CA THR A 80 6.82 -12.21 -7.10
C THR A 80 6.12 -12.35 -8.44
N ASP A 81 5.85 -11.24 -9.09
CA ASP A 81 5.21 -11.16 -10.39
C ASP A 81 5.77 -9.98 -11.20
N ASP A 82 5.44 -9.94 -12.49
CA ASP A 82 5.84 -8.85 -13.39
C ASP A 82 4.95 -7.61 -13.25
N ALA A 83 4.38 -7.34 -12.07
CA ALA A 83 3.62 -6.14 -11.80
C ALA A 83 4.52 -4.99 -11.33
N SER A 84 4.11 -3.76 -11.61
CA SER A 84 4.75 -2.55 -11.10
C SER A 84 3.68 -1.62 -10.55
N ASN A 85 3.58 -1.55 -9.23
CA ASN A 85 2.55 -0.75 -8.58
C ASN A 85 2.97 -0.36 -7.15
N GLY A 86 2.21 0.55 -6.54
CA GLY A 86 2.17 0.82 -5.11
C GLY A 86 0.74 0.81 -4.62
N MET A 87 0.52 0.49 -3.36
CA MET A 87 -0.80 0.53 -2.73
C MET A 87 -0.68 0.91 -1.25
N ALA A 88 -1.45 1.92 -0.83
CA ALA A 88 -1.54 2.34 0.56
C ALA A 88 -2.84 1.85 1.22
N TYR A 89 -2.72 1.25 2.39
CA TYR A 89 -3.83 0.78 3.22
C TYR A 89 -3.83 1.55 4.54
N TYR A 90 -4.62 2.60 4.62
CA TYR A 90 -4.63 3.49 5.78
C TYR A 90 -4.99 2.78 7.09
N TYR A 91 -6.04 1.96 7.10
CA TYR A 91 -6.51 1.30 8.32
C TYR A 91 -5.52 0.28 8.89
N ASP A 92 -4.72 -0.34 8.03
CA ASP A 92 -3.66 -1.27 8.43
C ASP A 92 -2.32 -0.55 8.62
N ASN A 93 -2.26 0.77 8.38
CA ASN A 93 -1.05 1.58 8.34
C ASN A 93 0.06 0.88 7.54
N LYS A 94 -0.28 0.46 6.33
CA LYS A 94 0.54 -0.43 5.50
C LYS A 94 0.62 0.08 4.06
N ILE A 95 1.79 -0.05 3.47
CA ILE A 95 2.08 0.21 2.06
C ILE A 95 2.61 -1.08 1.44
N ILE A 96 2.12 -1.45 0.27
CA ILE A 96 2.66 -2.56 -0.53
C ILE A 96 3.31 -1.95 -1.76
N ILE A 97 4.53 -2.37 -2.09
CA ILE A 97 5.31 -1.85 -3.21
C ILE A 97 5.88 -3.01 -4.00
N TRP A 98 5.74 -2.97 -5.33
CA TRP A 98 6.48 -3.82 -6.24
C TRP A 98 7.87 -3.23 -6.48
N ALA A 99 8.92 -4.03 -6.28
CA ALA A 99 10.31 -3.57 -6.25
C ALA A 99 10.82 -3.05 -7.60
N LEU A 100 10.30 -3.61 -8.70
CA LEU A 100 10.78 -3.31 -10.05
C LEU A 100 9.83 -2.42 -10.84
N PRO A 101 10.35 -1.40 -11.56
CA PRO A 101 9.57 -0.65 -12.55
C PRO A 101 9.45 -1.47 -13.83
N LEU A 102 8.24 -1.79 -14.27
CA LEU A 102 8.02 -2.55 -15.52
C LEU A 102 8.16 -1.74 -16.81
N ASP A 103 7.96 -0.45 -16.75
CA ASP A 103 7.81 0.37 -17.95
C ASP A 103 8.79 1.54 -18.02
N PHE A 104 10.09 1.21 -18.08
CA PHE A 104 11.12 2.23 -18.27
C PHE A 104 10.89 3.08 -19.54
N ASP A 105 10.44 2.45 -20.61
CA ASP A 105 10.22 3.13 -21.89
C ASP A 105 8.97 4.05 -21.88
N LEU A 106 7.97 3.73 -21.07
CA LEU A 106 6.73 4.52 -20.97
C LEU A 106 6.79 5.59 -19.88
N ARG A 107 7.50 5.33 -18.78
CA ARG A 107 7.53 6.20 -17.60
C ARG A 107 8.80 7.01 -17.43
N GLY A 108 9.78 6.82 -18.30
CA GLY A 108 11.08 7.52 -18.27
C GLY A 108 12.00 7.07 -17.13
N SER A 109 13.15 7.78 -16.99
CA SER A 109 14.18 7.48 -16.00
C SER A 109 13.82 8.03 -14.62
N HIS A 110 12.74 7.57 -14.01
CA HIS A 110 12.41 7.95 -12.65
C HIS A 110 13.10 7.04 -11.64
N LEU A 111 13.42 7.59 -10.48
CA LEU A 111 13.80 6.81 -9.31
C LEU A 111 12.50 6.16 -8.77
N TRP A 112 12.12 5.02 -9.33
CA TRP A 112 10.84 4.35 -9.07
C TRP A 112 10.50 4.26 -7.59
N LEU A 113 11.38 3.66 -6.79
CA LEU A 113 11.14 3.49 -5.36
C LEU A 113 10.91 4.82 -4.65
N ASN A 114 11.68 5.85 -4.97
CA ASN A 114 11.50 7.16 -4.36
C ASN A 114 10.12 7.76 -4.67
N ASN A 115 9.68 7.63 -5.90
CA ASN A 115 8.40 8.20 -6.33
C ASN A 115 7.23 7.42 -5.73
N VAL A 116 7.24 6.10 -5.83
CA VAL A 116 6.14 5.27 -5.32
C VAL A 116 6.02 5.33 -3.80
N ILE A 117 7.14 5.26 -3.06
CA ILE A 117 7.09 5.37 -1.59
C ILE A 117 6.55 6.72 -1.16
N THR A 118 7.02 7.80 -1.80
CA THR A 118 6.53 9.15 -1.49
C THR A 118 5.03 9.27 -1.76
N HIS A 119 4.57 8.77 -2.91
CA HIS A 119 3.17 8.80 -3.31
C HIS A 119 2.28 8.04 -2.32
N GLU A 120 2.63 6.80 -2.01
CA GLU A 120 1.84 5.95 -1.12
C GLU A 120 1.85 6.46 0.33
N PHE A 121 2.98 6.97 0.79
CA PHE A 121 3.05 7.55 2.13
C PHE A 121 2.20 8.82 2.24
N ILE A 122 2.16 9.65 1.20
CA ILE A 122 1.25 10.81 1.16
C ILE A 122 -0.21 10.36 1.30
N HIS A 123 -0.63 9.25 0.70
CA HIS A 123 -1.99 8.73 0.88
C HIS A 123 -2.29 8.36 2.33
N ILE A 124 -1.36 7.68 3.03
CA ILE A 124 -1.51 7.37 4.46
C ILE A 124 -1.72 8.68 5.26
N ILE A 125 -0.90 9.69 5.01
CA ILE A 125 -0.98 10.97 5.71
C ILE A 125 -2.26 11.74 5.38
N GLN A 126 -2.62 11.86 4.09
CA GLN A 126 -3.82 12.60 3.66
C GLN A 126 -5.11 12.00 4.23
N ILE A 127 -5.23 10.68 4.19
CA ILE A 127 -6.38 10.00 4.77
C ILE A 127 -6.38 10.20 6.29
N GLY A 128 -5.22 10.12 6.94
CA GLY A 128 -5.05 10.39 8.37
C GLY A 128 -5.52 11.79 8.76
N VAL A 129 -5.12 12.80 8.01
CA VAL A 129 -5.59 14.17 8.19
C VAL A 129 -7.11 14.27 8.02
N ALA A 130 -7.65 13.68 6.96
CA ALA A 130 -9.08 13.67 6.70
C ALA A 130 -9.87 12.99 7.82
N MET A 131 -9.35 11.90 8.38
CA MET A 131 -9.96 11.17 9.50
C MET A 131 -9.81 11.87 10.85
N LYS A 132 -8.77 12.71 11.03
CA LYS A 132 -8.58 13.51 12.26
C LYS A 132 -9.68 14.58 12.42
N TYR A 133 -10.28 15.05 11.32
CA TYR A 133 -11.29 16.09 11.32
C TYR A 133 -12.74 15.60 11.02
N PRO A 134 -13.20 14.42 11.49
CA PRO A 134 -14.51 13.86 11.13
C PRO A 134 -15.69 14.64 11.73
N ARG A 135 -15.46 15.67 12.57
CA ARG A 135 -16.50 16.41 13.31
C ARG A 135 -17.17 17.52 12.52
N ARG A 136 -16.82 17.78 11.28
CA ARG A 136 -17.58 18.70 10.42
C ARG A 136 -18.63 17.91 9.67
N PHE A 137 -19.85 18.08 10.12
CA PHE A 137 -21.06 17.65 9.46
C PHE A 137 -21.00 18.03 8.00
N PRO A 138 -20.71 17.74 7.02
CA PRO A 138 -21.12 16.85 5.97
C PRO A 138 -20.15 15.66 5.72
N ALA A 139 -18.89 15.78 6.10
CA ALA A 139 -17.93 14.71 5.87
C ALA A 139 -18.31 13.40 6.58
N SER A 140 -18.77 13.48 7.84
CA SER A 140 -19.26 12.31 8.59
C SER A 140 -20.52 11.70 7.98
N PHE A 141 -21.37 12.51 7.34
CA PHE A 141 -22.59 12.07 6.67
C PHE A 141 -22.26 11.33 5.36
N PHE A 142 -21.30 11.85 4.58
CA PHE A 142 -20.82 11.17 3.37
C PHE A 142 -20.07 9.88 3.68
N GLN A 143 -19.34 9.82 4.79
CA GLN A 143 -18.71 8.58 5.26
C GLN A 143 -19.71 7.52 5.71
N LEU A 144 -20.87 7.94 6.26
CA LEU A 144 -21.93 7.02 6.65
C LEU A 144 -22.73 6.50 5.44
N LEU A 145 -22.88 7.33 4.40
CA LEU A 145 -23.62 6.99 3.17
C LEU A 145 -22.79 6.25 2.13
N LEU A 146 -21.48 6.42 2.16
CA LEU A 146 -20.52 5.67 1.35
C LEU A 146 -19.74 4.77 2.32
N PRO A 147 -20.26 3.57 2.64
CA PRO A 147 -19.45 2.57 3.28
C PRO A 147 -18.35 2.24 2.29
N LEU A 148 -17.20 2.91 2.45
CA LEU A 148 -15.98 2.48 1.79
C LEU A 148 -15.70 1.11 2.38
N PRO A 149 -15.93 0.01 1.65
CA PRO A 149 -15.36 -1.25 2.03
C PRO A 149 -13.86 -0.95 2.17
N GLY A 150 -13.18 -1.55 3.16
CA GLY A 150 -11.75 -1.33 3.43
C GLY A 150 -10.89 -1.73 2.25
N HIS A 151 -11.04 -1.05 1.15
CA HIS A 151 -10.41 -1.30 -0.12
C HIS A 151 -9.55 -0.12 -0.48
N CYS A 152 -8.35 -0.46 -0.82
CA CYS A 152 -7.42 0.26 -1.64
C CYS A 152 -8.09 1.40 -2.39
N VAL A 153 -7.69 2.63 -2.11
CA VAL A 153 -7.93 3.71 -3.04
C VAL A 153 -7.01 3.43 -4.21
N LEU A 154 -7.51 2.64 -5.16
CA LEU A 154 -6.89 2.44 -6.46
C LEU A 154 -6.89 3.79 -7.18
N PHE A 155 -5.85 4.57 -6.98
CA PHE A 155 -5.51 5.57 -7.96
C PHE A 155 -4.66 4.89 -9.02
N HIS A 156 -5.33 4.57 -10.09
CA HIS A 156 -4.69 4.34 -11.36
C HIS A 156 -3.84 5.57 -11.65
N CYS A 157 -2.52 5.44 -11.63
CA CYS A 157 -1.63 6.47 -12.13
C CYS A 157 -1.72 6.45 -13.66
N ASP A 158 -2.85 6.95 -14.21
CA ASP A 158 -2.89 7.32 -15.61
C ASP A 158 -2.08 8.58 -15.77
N SER A 159 -0.94 8.45 -16.41
CA SER A 159 -0.08 9.53 -16.87
C SER A 159 -0.80 10.31 -17.97
N GLU A 160 -1.11 11.56 -17.75
CA GLU A 160 -0.98 12.58 -18.79
C GLU A 160 0.42 13.18 -18.78
#